data_0bfc50093064194da86b775deff9c5c9
#
_entry.id   0bfc50093064194da86b775deff9c5c9
#
_cell.length_a   1.000
_cell.length_b   1.000
_cell.length_c   1.000
_cell.angle_alpha   90.00
_cell.angle_beta   90.00
_cell.angle_gamma   90.00
#
_symmetry.space_group_name_H-M   'P 1'
#
loop_
_entity.id
_entity.type
_entity.pdbx_description
1 polymer ?
#
loop_
_entity_poly.entity_id
_entity_poly.type
_entity_poly.pdbx_seq_one_letter_code
_entity_poly.pdbx_strand_id
1 'polypeptide(L)' 'MSHTVVAELVAAVLKVEVEVGQQVKPADSVVILESMKMEIPVLAEVAGSVVEVVVEAGDVVNDGDPLVVIGP' A
#
# COMPACT_ATOMS: atom_id res chain seq x y z
N MET A 1 17.63 1.03 -4.75
CA MET A 1 16.98 1.75 -3.66
C MET A 1 15.53 1.31 -3.55
N SER A 2 14.98 1.30 -2.35
CA SER A 2 13.58 0.93 -2.16
C SER A 2 12.73 2.17 -1.95
N HIS A 3 11.42 2.00 -2.22
CA HIS A 3 10.44 3.05 -2.02
C HIS A 3 9.38 2.51 -1.07
N THR A 4 9.12 3.22 0.02
CA THR A 4 8.09 2.84 0.97
C THR A 4 6.81 3.60 0.65
N VAL A 5 5.75 2.87 0.33
CA VAL A 5 4.44 3.45 0.12
C VAL A 5 3.79 3.61 1.48
N VAL A 6 3.38 4.82 1.81
CA VAL A 6 2.82 5.14 3.13
C VAL A 6 1.37 5.58 3.01
N ALA A 7 0.63 5.43 4.12
CA ALA A 7 -0.70 6.00 4.22
C ALA A 7 -0.60 7.51 4.34
N GLU A 8 -1.57 8.23 3.77
CA GLU A 8 -1.59 9.69 3.84
C GLU A 8 -2.78 10.22 4.63
N LEU A 9 -3.45 9.33 5.36
CA LEU A 9 -4.59 9.68 6.20
C LEU A 9 -4.82 8.55 7.20
N VAL A 10 -5.64 8.81 8.20
CA VAL A 10 -6.09 7.77 9.14
C VAL A 10 -7.17 6.96 8.44
N ALA A 11 -6.99 5.66 8.36
CA ALA A 11 -7.92 4.79 7.65
C ALA A 11 -7.77 3.35 8.10
N ALA A 12 -8.71 2.50 7.68
CA ALA A 12 -8.61 1.06 7.88
C ALA A 12 -8.13 0.42 6.58
N VAL A 13 -7.33 -0.63 6.69
CA VAL A 13 -6.93 -1.41 5.52
C VAL A 13 -8.08 -2.33 5.15
N LEU A 14 -8.68 -2.08 4.00
CA LEU A 14 -9.78 -2.88 3.51
C LEU A 14 -9.26 -4.14 2.82
N LYS A 15 -8.21 -3.99 2.01
CA LYS A 15 -7.69 -5.08 1.20
C LYS A 15 -6.25 -4.78 0.80
N VAL A 16 -5.40 -5.81 0.83
CA VAL A 16 -4.05 -5.74 0.27
C VAL A 16 -4.12 -6.39 -1.10
N GLU A 17 -3.66 -5.69 -2.12
CA GLU A 17 -3.83 -6.14 -3.51
C GLU A 17 -2.57 -6.71 -4.13
N VAL A 18 -1.48 -6.75 -3.40
CA VAL A 18 -0.20 -7.26 -3.89
C VAL A 18 0.40 -8.23 -2.89
N GLU A 19 1.38 -9.01 -3.36
CA GLU A 19 2.12 -9.90 -2.47
C GLU A 19 3.61 -9.78 -2.78
N VAL A 20 4.41 -10.21 -1.82
CA VAL A 20 5.88 -10.15 -1.95
C VAL A 20 6.32 -10.88 -3.21
N GLY A 21 7.20 -10.25 -3.97
CA GLY A 21 7.71 -10.80 -5.23
C GLY A 21 6.96 -10.34 -6.46
N GLN A 22 5.80 -9.70 -6.29
CA GLN A 22 5.01 -9.24 -7.42
C GLN A 22 5.64 -8.01 -8.06
N GLN A 23 5.63 -7.96 -9.40
CA GLN A 23 6.05 -6.78 -10.14
C GLN A 23 4.89 -5.79 -10.20
N VAL A 24 5.19 -4.51 -9.96
CA VAL A 24 4.18 -3.46 -10.00
C VAL A 24 4.66 -2.31 -10.88
N LYS A 25 3.69 -1.53 -11.33
CA LYS A 25 3.89 -0.30 -12.09
C LYS A 25 3.40 0.87 -11.25
N PRO A 26 3.81 2.12 -11.57
CA PRO A 26 3.42 3.26 -10.73
C PRO A 26 1.93 3.43 -10.50
N ALA A 27 1.09 3.09 -11.48
CA ALA A 27 -0.35 3.25 -11.36
C ALA A 27 -1.07 2.04 -10.77
N ASP A 28 -0.35 0.99 -10.40
CA ASP A 28 -0.97 -0.19 -9.80
C ASP A 28 -1.38 0.11 -8.37
N SER A 29 -2.58 -0.34 -7.99
CA SER A 29 -3.05 -0.23 -6.62
C SER A 29 -2.41 -1.32 -5.79
N VAL A 30 -1.79 -0.96 -4.67
CA VAL A 30 -1.14 -1.93 -3.78
C VAL A 30 -2.01 -2.24 -2.56
N VAL A 31 -2.79 -1.28 -2.10
CA VAL A 31 -3.65 -1.44 -0.92
C VAL A 31 -4.90 -0.60 -1.16
N ILE A 32 -6.04 -1.10 -0.70
CA ILE A 32 -7.27 -0.31 -0.66
C ILE A 32 -7.52 0.06 0.80
N LEU A 33 -7.58 1.34 1.08
CA LEU A 33 -7.94 1.85 2.41
C LEU A 33 -9.39 2.25 2.41
N GLU A 34 -10.00 2.27 3.60
CA GLU A 34 -11.36 2.74 3.77
C GLU A 34 -11.37 3.85 4.82
N SER A 35 -11.98 4.96 4.47
CA SER A 35 -12.17 6.08 5.39
C SER A 35 -13.48 6.74 5.04
N MET A 36 -14.32 7.00 6.04
CA MET A 36 -15.60 7.69 5.87
C MET A 36 -16.48 7.00 4.80
N LYS A 37 -16.47 5.67 4.80
CA LYS A 37 -17.26 4.85 3.87
C LYS A 37 -16.82 4.97 2.40
N MET A 38 -15.61 5.49 2.17
CA MET A 38 -15.04 5.57 0.83
C MET A 38 -13.87 4.62 0.71
N GLU A 39 -13.75 3.97 -0.44
CA GLU A 39 -12.59 3.14 -0.75
C GLU A 39 -11.55 4.00 -1.44
N ILE A 40 -10.34 3.96 -0.92
CA ILE A 40 -9.24 4.81 -1.38
C ILE A 40 -8.10 3.90 -1.83
N PRO A 41 -7.88 3.76 -3.14
CA PRO A 41 -6.74 2.97 -3.60
C PRO A 41 -5.44 3.73 -3.36
N VAL A 42 -4.43 3.01 -2.87
CA VAL A 42 -3.09 3.56 -2.71
C VAL A 42 -2.23 2.96 -3.82
N LEU A 43 -1.58 3.81 -4.58
CA LEU A 43 -0.82 3.39 -5.76
C LEU A 43 0.63 3.14 -5.41
N ALA A 44 1.28 2.28 -6.19
CA ALA A 44 2.69 1.96 -6.00
C ALA A 44 3.59 3.19 -6.18
N GLU A 45 3.25 4.06 -7.10
CA GLU A 45 3.96 5.30 -7.43
C GLU A 45 5.31 5.09 -8.12
N VAL A 46 5.86 3.90 -8.04
CA VAL A 46 7.11 3.54 -8.71
C VAL A 46 6.96 2.15 -9.32
N ALA A 47 7.79 1.86 -10.31
CA ALA A 47 7.88 0.51 -10.86
C ALA A 47 8.91 -0.29 -10.06
N GLY A 48 8.66 -1.57 -9.86
CA GLY A 48 9.59 -2.43 -9.16
C GLY A 48 8.93 -3.69 -8.65
N SER A 49 9.57 -4.34 -7.71
CA SER A 49 9.07 -5.56 -7.08
C SER A 49 8.66 -5.29 -5.66
N VAL A 50 7.57 -5.88 -5.22
CA VAL A 50 7.15 -5.79 -3.82
C VAL A 50 8.11 -6.60 -2.98
N VAL A 51 8.82 -5.95 -2.05
CA VAL A 51 9.78 -6.64 -1.18
C VAL A 51 9.21 -6.88 0.21
N GLU A 52 8.22 -6.11 0.63
CA GLU A 52 7.59 -6.32 1.93
C GLU A 52 6.17 -5.76 1.90
N VAL A 53 5.24 -6.49 2.50
CA VAL A 53 3.88 -6.02 2.77
C VAL A 53 3.78 -5.86 4.27
N VAL A 54 3.60 -4.62 4.73
CA VAL A 54 3.69 -4.27 6.16
C VAL A 54 2.35 -4.42 6.88
N VAL A 55 1.24 -4.33 6.13
CA VAL A 55 -0.10 -4.32 6.72
C VAL A 55 -0.92 -5.49 6.20
N GLU A 56 -2.04 -5.74 6.88
CA GLU A 56 -3.02 -6.73 6.42
C GLU A 56 -4.43 -6.17 6.60
N ALA A 57 -5.38 -6.79 5.93
CA ALA A 57 -6.78 -6.36 6.00
C ALA A 57 -7.25 -6.34 7.45
N GLY A 58 -7.91 -5.26 7.83
CA GLY A 58 -8.40 -5.05 9.19
C GLY A 58 -7.51 -4.15 10.03
N ASP A 59 -6.28 -3.90 9.59
CA ASP A 59 -5.39 -2.99 10.33
C ASP A 59 -5.89 -1.56 10.23
N VAL A 60 -5.63 -0.77 11.28
CA VAL A 60 -5.87 0.67 11.26
C VAL A 60 -4.51 1.34 11.10
N VAL A 61 -4.42 2.29 10.18
CA VAL A 61 -3.18 3.01 9.90
C VAL A 61 -3.38 4.50 10.10
N ASN A 62 -2.27 5.18 10.38
CA ASN A 62 -2.23 6.63 10.54
C ASN A 62 -1.43 7.24 9.39
N ASP A 63 -1.56 8.55 9.22
CA ASP A 63 -0.77 9.29 8.24
C ASP A 63 0.72 9.00 8.47
N GLY A 64 1.40 8.57 7.43
CA GLY A 64 2.82 8.25 7.47
C GLY A 64 3.15 6.79 7.76
N ASP A 65 2.16 5.98 8.12
CA ASP A 65 2.42 4.57 8.41
C ASP A 65 2.79 3.82 7.13
N PRO A 66 3.82 2.95 7.18
CA PRO A 66 4.21 2.20 5.99
C PRO A 66 3.17 1.14 5.65
N LEU A 67 2.94 0.95 4.37
CA LEU A 67 2.00 -0.04 3.85
C LEU A 67 2.72 -1.16 3.10
N VAL A 68 3.55 -0.78 2.13
CA VAL A 68 4.23 -1.72 1.24
C VAL A 68 5.59 -1.12 0.91
N VAL A 69 6.60 -1.97 0.78
CA VAL A 69 7.95 -1.55 0.34
C VAL A 69 8.19 -2.13 -1.03
N ILE A 70 8.61 -1.29 -1.96
CA ILE A 70 8.87 -1.65 -3.34
C ILE A 70 10.36 -1.47 -3.61
N GLY A 71 11.01 -2.53 -4.08
CA GLY A 71 12.41 -2.50 -4.47
C GLY A 71 12.58 -2.39 -5.97
N PRO A 72 13.81 -2.18 -6.43
CA PRO A 72 14.11 -2.08 -7.86
C PRO A 72 13.90 -3.39 -8.60
#